data_7762765b8fd620b89c9773abc9cff408
#
_entry.id   7762765b8fd620b89c9773abc9cff408
#
_cell.length_a   1.000
_cell.length_b   1.000
_cell.length_c   1.000
_cell.angle_alpha   90.00
_cell.angle_beta   90.00
_cell.angle_gamma   90.00
#
_symmetry.space_group_name_H-M   'P 1'
#
loop_
_entity.id
_entity.type
_entity.pdbx_description
1 polymer ?
#
loop_
_entity_poly.entity_id
_entity_poly.type
_entity_poly.pdbx_seq_one_letter_code
_entity_poly.pdbx_strand_id
1 'polypeptide(L)'
;MKKILFEDIERQSIQIKKRFELYHNNIEIWHNRMSSIYSNPSAKFINVPLEWTKDKKFNPYYVLKRNKQISKSVAKNILNKRYKPNKPFFKIISKKGGGTRKLSIYQIQDSAVSYRTYKNLLLKNKHRFSNFSYAYRDDKNLHFAIEDIFNEIKTTPRIFVAEFDFSNFFDSIPHEYLFKQLKSNNFNVSPIEDNIIRAFIENEDKTGIPLGTSISLFLANVVCWKLDRELEDVGVRFARYADDTVIWTKNYDKISKAFDVIHKFSEESGIKINYKKSDGISLLKREEMSSEFSNHKEFIEFLGYKISTEHISIKESSVMIIKDHISSLLYKNLLQPLNSNPIHSGNIPSGGKDKNFLSAMMEIRRYLYGDLTEETLKKYINGTFKTLSFKGVMSFYPLITNIELLKDLDRWLLSTILNVIELRRKKLLINNPNFIDYQPPFKMNKDDLLKYCKKTIINDKSLLEIPSFLRIYNALNFGINNYGVEMVMNPRSLYY
;
A
#
# COMPACT_ATOMS: atom_id res chain seq x y z
N MET A 1 -21.14 -25.31 -6.86
CA MET A 1 -21.30 -23.88 -7.14
C MET A 1 -22.03 -23.12 -6.02
N LYS A 2 -23.30 -23.45 -5.67
CA LYS A 2 -24.07 -22.72 -4.63
C LYS A 2 -23.34 -22.63 -3.28
N LYS A 3 -22.81 -23.75 -2.74
CA LYS A 3 -22.07 -23.78 -1.47
C LYS A 3 -20.85 -22.87 -1.51
N ILE A 4 -20.07 -22.96 -2.57
CA ILE A 4 -18.85 -22.15 -2.75
C ILE A 4 -19.18 -20.65 -2.81
N LEU A 5 -20.21 -20.26 -3.57
CA LEU A 5 -20.66 -18.86 -3.63
C LEU A 5 -21.19 -18.37 -2.27
N PHE A 6 -21.88 -19.23 -1.53
CA PHE A 6 -22.32 -18.90 -0.17
C PHE A 6 -21.11 -18.56 0.72
N GLU A 7 -20.09 -19.41 0.73
CA GLU A 7 -18.87 -19.22 1.52
C GLU A 7 -18.09 -17.96 1.09
N ASP A 8 -18.01 -17.68 -0.22
CA ASP A 8 -17.31 -16.49 -0.74
C ASP A 8 -18.05 -15.19 -0.40
N ILE A 9 -19.38 -15.16 -0.54
CA ILE A 9 -20.22 -14.02 -0.16
C ILE A 9 -20.13 -13.77 1.35
N GLU A 10 -20.18 -14.83 2.16
CA GLU A 10 -20.04 -14.75 3.61
C GLU A 10 -18.67 -14.18 4.00
N ARG A 11 -17.58 -14.72 3.46
CA ARG A 11 -16.23 -14.25 3.74
C ARG A 11 -16.04 -12.78 3.40
N GLN A 12 -16.46 -12.33 2.21
CA GLN A 12 -16.36 -10.92 1.83
C GLN A 12 -17.23 -10.02 2.71
N SER A 13 -18.44 -10.44 3.01
CA SER A 13 -19.30 -9.71 3.93
C SER A 13 -18.67 -9.55 5.32
N ILE A 14 -18.10 -10.63 5.87
CA ILE A 14 -17.40 -10.59 7.16
C ILE A 14 -16.18 -9.65 7.10
N GLN A 15 -15.42 -9.65 6.01
CA GLN A 15 -14.27 -8.74 5.85
C GLN A 15 -14.70 -7.27 5.83
N ILE A 16 -15.75 -6.93 5.07
CA ILE A 16 -16.28 -5.57 5.01
C ILE A 16 -16.85 -5.14 6.37
N LYS A 17 -17.63 -6.04 7.02
CA LYS A 17 -18.17 -5.84 8.37
C LYS A 17 -17.05 -5.55 9.37
N LYS A 18 -16.01 -6.40 9.44
CA LYS A 18 -14.86 -6.20 10.34
C LYS A 18 -14.15 -4.86 10.10
N ARG A 19 -13.96 -4.44 8.85
CA ARG A 19 -13.38 -3.13 8.53
C ARG A 19 -14.23 -1.98 9.06
N PHE A 20 -15.53 -2.07 8.93
CA PHE A 20 -16.46 -1.07 9.43
C PHE A 20 -16.50 -1.06 10.96
N GLU A 21 -16.50 -2.21 11.61
CA GLU A 21 -16.45 -2.33 13.07
C GLU A 21 -15.13 -1.76 13.64
N LEU A 22 -14.00 -2.01 12.98
CA LEU A 22 -12.72 -1.40 13.36
C LEU A 22 -12.75 0.13 13.24
N TYR A 23 -13.34 0.65 12.17
CA TYR A 23 -13.55 2.09 12.01
C TYR A 23 -14.44 2.65 13.12
N HIS A 24 -15.55 1.99 13.42
CA HIS A 24 -16.46 2.33 14.51
C HIS A 24 -15.74 2.34 15.87
N ASN A 25 -15.00 1.29 16.20
CA ASN A 25 -14.25 1.18 17.43
C ASN A 25 -13.17 2.30 17.56
N ASN A 26 -12.53 2.67 16.46
CA ASN A 26 -11.56 3.77 16.47
C ASN A 26 -12.23 5.12 16.78
N ILE A 27 -13.44 5.37 16.25
CA ILE A 27 -14.23 6.55 16.60
C ILE A 27 -14.64 6.53 18.07
N GLU A 28 -15.05 5.36 18.58
CA GLU A 28 -15.40 5.18 19.99
C GLU A 28 -14.23 5.50 20.92
N ILE A 29 -13.07 4.93 20.65
CA ILE A 29 -11.84 5.19 21.42
C ILE A 29 -11.48 6.67 21.37
N TRP A 30 -11.57 7.30 20.20
CA TRP A 30 -11.31 8.72 20.05
C TRP A 30 -12.31 9.57 20.85
N HIS A 31 -13.61 9.26 20.74
CA HIS A 31 -14.68 9.97 21.45
C HIS A 31 -14.50 9.83 22.97
N ASN A 32 -14.23 8.65 23.49
CA ASN A 32 -13.99 8.42 24.91
C ASN A 32 -12.77 9.21 25.41
N ARG A 33 -11.71 9.29 24.60
CA ARG A 33 -10.56 10.14 24.89
C ARG A 33 -10.95 11.63 24.92
N MET A 34 -11.76 12.10 23.98
CA MET A 34 -12.24 13.49 23.97
C MET A 34 -13.13 13.77 25.18
N SER A 35 -14.01 12.84 25.54
CA SER A 35 -14.88 12.95 26.73
C SER A 35 -14.09 12.99 28.05
N SER A 36 -12.92 12.39 28.11
CA SER A 36 -12.04 12.49 29.30
C SER A 36 -11.28 13.83 29.38
N ILE A 37 -11.21 14.58 28.30
CA ILE A 37 -10.52 15.87 28.21
C ILE A 37 -11.51 17.02 28.28
N TYR A 38 -12.63 16.92 27.57
CA TYR A 38 -13.62 17.97 27.43
C TYR A 38 -14.92 17.60 28.15
N SER A 39 -15.47 18.53 28.89
CA SER A 39 -16.77 18.36 29.55
C SER A 39 -17.94 18.24 28.56
N ASN A 40 -17.76 18.79 27.35
CA ASN A 40 -18.77 18.74 26.28
C ASN A 40 -18.09 18.37 24.95
N PRO A 41 -17.71 17.10 24.74
CA PRO A 41 -17.05 16.67 23.52
C PRO A 41 -18.00 16.78 22.33
N SER A 42 -17.45 17.00 21.12
CA SER A 42 -18.25 16.95 19.89
C SER A 42 -18.97 15.61 19.76
N ALA A 43 -20.21 15.67 19.25
CA ALA A 43 -21.03 14.48 19.08
C ALA A 43 -20.30 13.39 18.25
N LYS A 44 -20.50 12.16 18.66
CA LYS A 44 -19.98 10.99 17.95
C LYS A 44 -20.66 10.87 16.60
N PHE A 45 -19.91 10.94 15.53
CA PHE A 45 -20.42 10.79 14.17
C PHE A 45 -19.77 9.62 13.44
N ILE A 46 -20.58 8.69 13.00
CA ILE A 46 -20.15 7.49 12.26
C ILE A 46 -20.61 7.63 10.82
N ASN A 47 -19.66 7.77 9.90
CA ASN A 47 -19.92 7.79 8.48
C ASN A 47 -20.27 6.39 7.97
N VAL A 48 -21.51 6.21 7.56
CA VAL A 48 -21.93 5.01 6.84
C VAL A 48 -21.49 5.14 5.37
N PRO A 49 -20.89 4.09 4.76
CA PRO A 49 -20.50 4.14 3.36
C PRO A 49 -21.69 4.49 2.44
N LEU A 50 -21.49 5.46 1.54
CA LEU A 50 -22.56 5.97 0.67
C LEU A 50 -23.19 4.88 -0.20
N GLU A 51 -22.41 3.90 -0.64
CA GLU A 51 -22.91 2.77 -1.41
C GLU A 51 -23.94 1.93 -0.64
N TRP A 52 -23.85 1.87 0.71
CA TRP A 52 -24.81 1.13 1.53
C TRP A 52 -26.20 1.79 1.55
N THR A 53 -26.26 3.11 1.34
CA THR A 53 -27.53 3.86 1.26
C THR A 53 -28.18 3.74 -0.11
N LYS A 54 -27.41 3.42 -1.17
CA LYS A 54 -27.91 3.29 -2.54
C LYS A 54 -28.60 1.96 -2.79
N ASP A 55 -28.03 0.86 -2.30
CA ASP A 55 -28.64 -0.48 -2.35
C ASP A 55 -28.17 -1.32 -1.16
N LYS A 56 -29.12 -1.98 -0.53
CA LYS A 56 -28.90 -2.86 0.64
C LYS A 56 -27.92 -4.01 0.38
N LYS A 57 -27.70 -4.41 -0.87
CA LYS A 57 -26.76 -5.48 -1.23
C LYS A 57 -25.29 -5.06 -1.19
N PHE A 58 -25.00 -3.77 -0.99
CA PHE A 58 -23.68 -3.29 -0.60
C PHE A 58 -23.44 -3.42 0.91
N ASN A 59 -24.51 -3.51 1.71
CA ASN A 59 -24.42 -3.57 3.16
C ASN A 59 -24.17 -5.01 3.63
N PRO A 60 -23.01 -5.30 4.28
CA PRO A 60 -22.65 -6.65 4.71
C PRO A 60 -23.62 -7.26 5.73
N TYR A 61 -24.24 -6.46 6.59
CA TYR A 61 -25.23 -6.94 7.58
C TYR A 61 -26.47 -7.50 6.90
N TYR A 62 -26.96 -6.81 5.86
CA TYR A 62 -28.09 -7.30 5.07
C TYR A 62 -27.72 -8.56 4.29
N VAL A 63 -26.56 -8.55 3.63
CA VAL A 63 -26.12 -9.67 2.78
C VAL A 63 -25.90 -10.92 3.62
N LEU A 64 -25.29 -10.82 4.82
CA LEU A 64 -25.12 -11.96 5.73
C LEU A 64 -26.46 -12.58 6.12
N LYS A 65 -27.45 -11.74 6.47
CA LYS A 65 -28.80 -12.21 6.83
C LYS A 65 -29.51 -12.92 5.68
N ARG A 66 -29.23 -12.56 4.43
CA ARG A 66 -29.91 -13.07 3.22
C ARG A 66 -29.03 -13.94 2.33
N ASN A 67 -27.83 -14.31 2.79
CA ASN A 67 -26.82 -14.98 1.97
C ASN A 67 -27.36 -16.27 1.30
N LYS A 68 -28.12 -17.09 2.02
CA LYS A 68 -28.71 -18.34 1.48
C LYS A 68 -29.59 -18.10 0.24
N GLN A 69 -30.40 -17.03 0.24
CA GLN A 69 -31.26 -16.66 -0.88
C GLN A 69 -30.45 -16.04 -2.03
N ILE A 70 -29.54 -15.11 -1.70
CA ILE A 70 -28.68 -14.43 -2.67
C ILE A 70 -27.80 -15.43 -3.42
N SER A 71 -27.08 -16.29 -2.71
CA SER A 71 -26.20 -17.30 -3.31
C SER A 71 -26.95 -18.30 -4.19
N LYS A 72 -28.20 -18.70 -3.80
CA LYS A 72 -29.06 -19.55 -4.63
C LYS A 72 -29.45 -18.87 -5.93
N SER A 73 -29.86 -17.61 -5.87
CA SER A 73 -30.29 -16.83 -7.05
C SER A 73 -29.12 -16.60 -8.00
N VAL A 74 -27.97 -16.16 -7.48
CA VAL A 74 -26.75 -15.93 -8.28
C VAL A 74 -26.28 -17.22 -8.94
N ALA A 75 -26.21 -18.34 -8.21
CA ALA A 75 -25.83 -19.63 -8.75
C ALA A 75 -26.76 -20.09 -9.89
N LYS A 76 -28.07 -19.90 -9.73
CA LYS A 76 -29.06 -20.23 -10.77
C LYS A 76 -28.84 -19.40 -12.05
N ASN A 77 -28.59 -18.10 -11.90
CA ASN A 77 -28.35 -17.22 -13.04
C ASN A 77 -27.04 -17.57 -13.78
N ILE A 78 -25.97 -17.93 -13.05
CA ILE A 78 -24.71 -18.37 -13.65
C ILE A 78 -24.90 -19.67 -14.45
N LEU A 79 -25.55 -20.68 -13.86
CA LEU A 79 -25.81 -21.97 -14.53
C LEU A 79 -26.66 -21.81 -15.79
N ASN A 80 -27.63 -20.88 -15.76
CA ASN A 80 -28.49 -20.60 -16.91
C ASN A 80 -27.87 -19.62 -17.91
N LYS A 81 -26.59 -19.23 -17.76
CA LYS A 81 -25.89 -18.25 -18.60
C LYS A 81 -26.60 -16.87 -18.68
N ARG A 82 -27.37 -16.52 -17.66
CA ARG A 82 -28.14 -15.26 -17.57
C ARG A 82 -27.56 -14.30 -16.53
N TYR A 83 -26.39 -14.62 -16.00
CA TYR A 83 -25.78 -13.79 -14.98
C TYR A 83 -25.32 -12.47 -15.60
N LYS A 84 -25.73 -11.37 -14.95
CA LYS A 84 -25.22 -10.01 -15.17
C LYS A 84 -24.95 -9.39 -13.80
N PRO A 85 -23.79 -8.76 -13.58
CA PRO A 85 -23.55 -8.02 -12.34
C PRO A 85 -24.49 -6.84 -12.24
N ASN A 86 -24.87 -6.48 -11.02
CA ASN A 86 -25.63 -5.26 -10.79
C ASN A 86 -24.75 -4.03 -11.09
N LYS A 87 -25.38 -2.90 -11.42
CA LYS A 87 -24.67 -1.65 -11.67
C LYS A 87 -23.78 -1.28 -10.48
N PRO A 88 -22.49 -1.07 -10.68
CA PRO A 88 -21.58 -0.72 -9.59
C PRO A 88 -21.83 0.70 -9.08
N PHE A 89 -21.47 0.94 -7.83
CA PHE A 89 -21.32 2.30 -7.31
C PHE A 89 -19.97 2.83 -7.74
N PHE A 90 -19.94 4.02 -8.34
CA PHE A 90 -18.70 4.65 -8.79
C PHE A 90 -18.16 5.61 -7.74
N LYS A 91 -16.93 5.37 -7.31
CA LYS A 91 -16.20 6.27 -6.42
C LYS A 91 -15.05 6.92 -7.19
N ILE A 92 -15.01 8.26 -7.18
CA ILE A 92 -13.91 9.01 -7.77
C ILE A 92 -12.82 9.18 -6.72
N ILE A 93 -11.59 8.83 -7.08
CA ILE A 93 -10.41 8.95 -6.23
C ILE A 93 -9.42 9.88 -6.92
N SER A 94 -8.92 10.89 -6.21
CA SER A 94 -7.87 11.78 -6.72
C SER A 94 -6.52 11.05 -6.81
N LYS A 95 -5.81 11.24 -7.92
CA LYS A 95 -4.44 10.73 -8.10
C LYS A 95 -3.45 11.72 -7.47
N LYS A 96 -2.35 11.23 -6.87
CA LYS A 96 -1.29 12.07 -6.27
C LYS A 96 -0.62 13.02 -7.26
N GLY A 97 -0.54 12.66 -8.53
CA GLY A 97 0.04 13.46 -9.62
C GLY A 97 -0.96 14.31 -10.40
N GLY A 98 -2.17 14.55 -9.84
CA GLY A 98 -3.27 15.23 -10.53
C GLY A 98 -4.17 14.28 -11.30
N GLY A 99 -5.40 14.73 -11.59
CA GLY A 99 -6.44 13.92 -12.21
C GLY A 99 -7.18 13.00 -11.25
N THR A 100 -8.12 12.25 -11.79
CA THR A 100 -9.00 11.35 -11.02
C THR A 100 -8.95 9.93 -11.57
N ARG A 101 -9.35 8.97 -10.72
CA ARG A 101 -9.52 7.56 -11.07
C ARG A 101 -10.91 7.11 -10.65
N LYS A 102 -11.63 6.47 -11.55
CA LYS A 102 -12.96 5.92 -11.30
C LYS A 102 -12.84 4.49 -10.77
N LEU A 103 -13.26 4.27 -9.53
CA LEU A 103 -13.29 2.95 -8.90
C LEU A 103 -14.71 2.40 -8.95
N SER A 104 -14.88 1.19 -9.49
CA SER A 104 -16.15 0.48 -9.56
C SER A 104 -16.33 -0.40 -8.32
N ILE A 105 -17.23 -0.01 -7.42
CA ILE A 105 -17.56 -0.80 -6.23
C ILE A 105 -18.79 -1.64 -6.59
N TYR A 106 -18.61 -2.94 -6.71
CA TYR A 106 -19.69 -3.87 -7.00
C TYR A 106 -20.41 -4.31 -5.73
N GLN A 107 -21.67 -4.72 -5.85
CA GLN A 107 -22.41 -5.36 -4.75
C GLN A 107 -21.65 -6.61 -4.27
N ILE A 108 -21.79 -6.97 -3.00
CA ILE A 108 -20.98 -8.02 -2.35
C ILE A 108 -21.06 -9.37 -3.09
N GLN A 109 -22.25 -9.75 -3.56
CA GLN A 109 -22.41 -10.99 -4.34
C GLN A 109 -21.67 -10.94 -5.69
N ASP A 110 -21.66 -9.79 -6.36
CA ASP A 110 -20.98 -9.64 -7.64
C ASP A 110 -19.46 -9.60 -7.46
N SER A 111 -18.99 -8.96 -6.42
CA SER A 111 -17.58 -9.01 -6.00
C SER A 111 -17.15 -10.45 -5.67
N ALA A 112 -18.01 -11.25 -5.03
CA ALA A 112 -17.73 -12.64 -4.73
C ALA A 112 -17.65 -13.51 -6.00
N VAL A 113 -18.55 -13.29 -6.97
CA VAL A 113 -18.49 -13.96 -8.29
C VAL A 113 -17.20 -13.60 -9.01
N SER A 114 -16.87 -12.31 -9.08
CA SER A 114 -15.63 -11.82 -9.69
C SER A 114 -14.39 -12.45 -9.04
N TYR A 115 -14.33 -12.46 -7.71
CA TYR A 115 -13.21 -13.06 -6.97
C TYR A 115 -13.08 -14.57 -7.22
N ARG A 116 -14.20 -15.31 -7.21
CA ARG A 116 -14.19 -16.76 -7.49
C ARG A 116 -13.72 -17.05 -8.92
N THR A 117 -14.23 -16.30 -9.89
CA THR A 117 -13.82 -16.45 -11.29
C THR A 117 -12.33 -16.17 -11.46
N TYR A 118 -11.84 -15.06 -10.87
CA TYR A 118 -10.42 -14.73 -10.85
C TYR A 118 -9.57 -15.87 -10.26
N LYS A 119 -9.94 -16.40 -9.09
CA LYS A 119 -9.19 -17.51 -8.46
C LYS A 119 -9.15 -18.74 -9.33
N ASN A 120 -10.25 -19.11 -9.98
CA ASN A 120 -10.32 -20.26 -10.86
C ASN A 120 -9.45 -20.05 -12.12
N LEU A 121 -9.53 -18.87 -12.74
CA LEU A 121 -8.74 -18.50 -13.92
C LEU A 121 -7.25 -18.51 -13.59
N LEU A 122 -6.86 -17.93 -12.46
CA LEU A 122 -5.47 -17.89 -12.02
C LEU A 122 -4.93 -19.31 -11.77
N LEU A 123 -5.68 -20.14 -11.05
CA LEU A 123 -5.27 -21.54 -10.77
C LEU A 123 -5.00 -22.33 -12.06
N LYS A 124 -5.83 -22.15 -13.09
CA LYS A 124 -5.70 -22.86 -14.37
C LYS A 124 -4.58 -22.32 -15.26
N ASN A 125 -4.24 -21.02 -15.14
CA ASN A 125 -3.44 -20.32 -16.13
C ASN A 125 -2.15 -19.67 -15.58
N LYS A 126 -1.89 -19.70 -14.26
CA LYS A 126 -0.73 -18.98 -13.67
C LYS A 126 0.62 -19.42 -14.25
N HIS A 127 0.75 -20.69 -14.68
CA HIS A 127 1.95 -21.23 -15.32
C HIS A 127 2.22 -20.65 -16.71
N ARG A 128 1.25 -19.95 -17.32
CA ARG A 128 1.38 -19.30 -18.62
C ARG A 128 1.99 -17.92 -18.53
N PHE A 129 1.84 -17.28 -17.39
CA PHE A 129 2.40 -15.92 -17.19
C PHE A 129 3.92 -15.97 -17.03
N SER A 130 4.57 -14.94 -17.50
CA SER A 130 6.02 -14.76 -17.36
C SER A 130 6.45 -14.81 -15.89
N ASN A 131 7.63 -15.33 -15.62
CA ASN A 131 8.25 -15.27 -14.30
C ASN A 131 8.62 -13.85 -13.90
N PHE A 132 8.69 -12.92 -14.84
CA PHE A 132 9.00 -11.51 -14.65
C PHE A 132 7.76 -10.62 -14.51
N SER A 133 6.56 -11.22 -14.48
CA SER A 133 5.29 -10.56 -14.18
C SER A 133 4.90 -10.84 -12.73
N TYR A 134 4.88 -9.82 -11.88
CA TYR A 134 4.75 -9.95 -10.42
C TYR A 134 3.38 -9.57 -9.87
N ALA A 135 2.62 -8.74 -10.59
CA ALA A 135 1.33 -8.26 -10.12
C ALA A 135 0.22 -9.32 -10.25
N TYR A 136 -0.74 -9.25 -9.31
CA TYR A 136 -2.00 -9.97 -9.42
C TYR A 136 -1.87 -11.50 -9.48
N ARG A 137 -0.89 -12.03 -8.79
CA ARG A 137 -0.59 -13.47 -8.68
C ARG A 137 -0.58 -13.90 -7.22
N ASP A 138 -0.79 -15.18 -6.94
CA ASP A 138 -0.72 -15.76 -5.59
C ASP A 138 0.65 -16.36 -5.25
N ASP A 139 1.54 -16.45 -6.24
CA ASP A 139 2.91 -16.98 -6.15
C ASP A 139 3.99 -15.89 -6.30
N LYS A 140 3.61 -14.63 -6.47
CA LYS A 140 4.51 -13.49 -6.65
C LYS A 140 4.01 -12.28 -5.85
N ASN A 141 4.93 -11.39 -5.49
CA ASN A 141 4.60 -10.14 -4.83
C ASN A 141 5.57 -9.02 -5.28
N LEU A 142 5.28 -7.78 -4.87
CA LEU A 142 6.09 -6.62 -5.26
C LEU A 142 7.54 -6.69 -4.75
N HIS A 143 7.76 -7.31 -3.58
CA HIS A 143 9.10 -7.37 -3.00
C HIS A 143 10.00 -8.33 -3.77
N PHE A 144 9.46 -9.42 -4.34
CA PHE A 144 10.22 -10.30 -5.23
C PHE A 144 10.71 -9.56 -6.48
N ALA A 145 9.89 -8.64 -7.04
CA ALA A 145 10.33 -7.80 -8.15
C ALA A 145 11.53 -6.91 -7.76
N ILE A 146 11.48 -6.29 -6.58
CA ILE A 146 12.57 -5.45 -6.06
C ILE A 146 13.84 -6.26 -5.80
N GLU A 147 13.70 -7.45 -5.20
CA GLU A 147 14.82 -8.37 -4.95
C GLU A 147 15.48 -8.81 -6.26
N ASP A 148 14.70 -9.21 -7.25
CA ASP A 148 15.21 -9.67 -8.55
C ASP A 148 15.94 -8.53 -9.27
N ILE A 149 15.39 -7.32 -9.31
CA ILE A 149 16.07 -6.14 -9.86
C ILE A 149 17.40 -5.92 -9.14
N PHE A 150 17.37 -5.78 -7.81
CA PHE A 150 18.56 -5.42 -7.04
C PHE A 150 19.63 -6.50 -7.11
N ASN A 151 19.27 -7.78 -7.04
CA ASN A 151 20.25 -8.88 -7.09
C ASN A 151 21.05 -8.91 -8.38
N GLU A 152 20.46 -8.47 -9.50
CA GLU A 152 21.16 -8.43 -10.78
C GLU A 152 21.97 -7.13 -10.97
N ILE A 153 21.43 -5.98 -10.56
CA ILE A 153 22.13 -4.70 -10.78
C ILE A 153 23.28 -4.46 -9.82
N LYS A 154 23.20 -4.95 -8.56
CA LYS A 154 24.25 -4.75 -7.53
C LYS A 154 25.61 -5.30 -7.91
N THR A 155 25.67 -6.29 -8.79
CA THR A 155 26.92 -6.93 -9.25
C THR A 155 27.53 -6.21 -10.44
N THR A 156 26.88 -5.18 -10.96
CA THR A 156 27.28 -4.52 -12.20
C THR A 156 27.52 -3.03 -11.95
N PRO A 157 28.68 -2.48 -12.30
CA PRO A 157 28.98 -1.07 -12.05
C PRO A 157 28.13 -0.13 -12.90
N ARG A 158 27.70 -0.57 -14.08
CA ARG A 158 26.79 0.16 -14.98
C ARG A 158 25.96 -0.81 -15.82
N ILE A 159 24.69 -0.46 -16.08
CA ILE A 159 23.74 -1.30 -16.83
C ILE A 159 22.69 -0.41 -17.55
N PHE A 160 22.29 -0.78 -18.74
CA PHE A 160 21.18 -0.10 -19.42
C PHE A 160 19.87 -0.46 -18.77
N VAL A 161 19.01 0.55 -18.55
CA VAL A 161 17.69 0.42 -17.98
C VAL A 161 16.67 1.20 -18.79
N ALA A 162 15.42 0.71 -18.83
CA ALA A 162 14.31 1.44 -19.42
C ALA A 162 13.08 1.26 -18.53
N GLU A 163 12.41 2.37 -18.23
CA GLU A 163 11.21 2.40 -17.39
C GLU A 163 10.01 2.83 -18.25
N PHE A 164 8.93 2.05 -18.18
CA PHE A 164 7.71 2.29 -18.96
C PHE A 164 6.46 2.25 -18.08
N ASP A 165 5.54 3.16 -18.38
CA ASP A 165 4.19 3.25 -17.81
C ASP A 165 3.19 3.44 -18.96
N PHE A 166 1.98 2.87 -18.83
CA PHE A 166 0.94 3.04 -19.83
C PHE A 166 -0.12 4.05 -19.37
N SER A 167 -0.61 4.87 -20.30
CA SER A 167 -1.61 5.90 -20.01
C SER A 167 -2.98 5.28 -19.75
N ASN A 168 -3.54 5.48 -18.54
CA ASN A 168 -4.89 5.01 -18.17
C ASN A 168 -5.12 3.53 -18.51
N PHE A 169 -4.14 2.68 -18.25
CA PHE A 169 -4.08 1.29 -18.71
C PHE A 169 -5.43 0.55 -18.62
N PHE A 170 -6.05 0.48 -17.42
CA PHE A 170 -7.30 -0.25 -17.22
C PHE A 170 -8.46 0.31 -18.07
N ASP A 171 -8.52 1.62 -18.26
CA ASP A 171 -9.62 2.28 -18.98
C ASP A 171 -9.41 2.24 -20.51
N SER A 172 -8.19 1.96 -20.99
CA SER A 172 -7.84 1.99 -22.42
C SER A 172 -7.77 0.62 -23.10
N ILE A 173 -7.92 -0.48 -22.38
CA ILE A 173 -7.81 -1.84 -22.95
C ILE A 173 -8.96 -2.11 -23.94
N PRO A 174 -8.70 -2.30 -25.25
CA PRO A 174 -9.72 -2.67 -26.22
C PRO A 174 -10.20 -4.11 -25.98
N HIS A 175 -11.52 -4.31 -25.95
CA HIS A 175 -12.10 -5.63 -25.71
C HIS A 175 -11.77 -6.64 -26.81
N GLU A 176 -11.70 -6.18 -28.07
CA GLU A 176 -11.31 -7.02 -29.20
C GLU A 176 -9.90 -7.60 -29.00
N TYR A 177 -8.92 -6.75 -28.66
CA TYR A 177 -7.56 -7.18 -28.38
C TYR A 177 -7.52 -8.17 -27.21
N LEU A 178 -8.20 -7.85 -26.09
CA LEU A 178 -8.26 -8.72 -24.91
C LEU A 178 -8.81 -10.11 -25.24
N PHE A 179 -9.96 -10.19 -25.93
CA PHE A 179 -10.56 -11.49 -26.31
C PHE A 179 -9.72 -12.25 -27.33
N LYS A 180 -9.05 -11.54 -28.24
CA LYS A 180 -8.06 -12.14 -29.16
C LYS A 180 -6.91 -12.77 -28.35
N GLN A 181 -6.35 -12.07 -27.36
CA GLN A 181 -5.29 -12.61 -26.48
C GLN A 181 -5.74 -13.85 -25.71
N LEU A 182 -6.94 -13.82 -25.11
CA LEU A 182 -7.50 -14.97 -24.41
C LEU A 182 -7.61 -16.22 -25.31
N LYS A 183 -8.07 -16.06 -26.55
CA LYS A 183 -8.28 -17.16 -27.49
C LYS A 183 -7.00 -17.62 -28.15
N SER A 184 -6.20 -16.70 -28.70
CA SER A 184 -5.00 -17.04 -29.50
C SER A 184 -3.88 -17.64 -28.64
N ASN A 185 -3.82 -17.29 -27.37
CA ASN A 185 -2.78 -17.79 -26.46
C ASN A 185 -3.25 -18.98 -25.62
N ASN A 186 -4.33 -19.64 -26.02
CA ASN A 186 -4.84 -20.86 -25.38
C ASN A 186 -5.03 -20.77 -23.86
N PHE A 187 -5.51 -19.62 -23.36
CA PHE A 187 -5.89 -19.53 -21.94
C PHE A 187 -7.07 -20.46 -21.64
N ASN A 188 -6.94 -21.23 -20.56
CA ASN A 188 -7.99 -22.16 -20.15
C ASN A 188 -9.15 -21.39 -19.49
N VAL A 189 -10.12 -21.01 -20.31
CA VAL A 189 -11.33 -20.27 -19.90
C VAL A 189 -12.55 -21.12 -20.29
N SER A 190 -13.32 -21.55 -19.30
CA SER A 190 -14.56 -22.29 -19.56
C SER A 190 -15.66 -21.39 -20.14
N PRO A 191 -16.66 -21.93 -20.85
CA PRO A 191 -17.78 -21.14 -21.37
C PRO A 191 -18.55 -20.34 -20.30
N ILE A 192 -18.61 -20.85 -19.07
CA ILE A 192 -19.23 -20.14 -17.95
C ILE A 192 -18.36 -18.95 -17.53
N GLU A 193 -17.04 -19.12 -17.44
CA GLU A 193 -16.11 -18.05 -17.10
C GLU A 193 -16.08 -16.97 -18.18
N ASP A 194 -16.07 -17.34 -19.46
CA ASP A 194 -16.15 -16.38 -20.59
C ASP A 194 -17.43 -15.53 -20.52
N ASN A 195 -18.57 -16.18 -20.25
CA ASN A 195 -19.83 -15.48 -20.08
C ASN A 195 -19.79 -14.49 -18.89
N ILE A 196 -19.18 -14.89 -17.77
CA ILE A 196 -19.02 -14.01 -16.61
C ILE A 196 -18.06 -12.85 -16.94
N ILE A 197 -16.92 -13.11 -17.59
CA ILE A 197 -15.98 -12.08 -18.01
C ILE A 197 -16.68 -11.02 -18.86
N ARG A 198 -17.39 -11.46 -19.92
CA ARG A 198 -18.15 -10.56 -20.79
C ARG A 198 -19.17 -9.74 -20.02
N ALA A 199 -19.93 -10.38 -19.11
CA ALA A 199 -20.93 -9.70 -18.30
C ALA A 199 -20.35 -8.57 -17.42
N PHE A 200 -19.09 -8.66 -17.02
CA PHE A 200 -18.43 -7.61 -16.23
C PHE A 200 -17.80 -6.50 -17.06
N ILE A 201 -17.32 -6.80 -18.27
CA ILE A 201 -16.48 -5.84 -19.02
C ILE A 201 -17.18 -5.25 -20.26
N GLU A 202 -18.13 -5.96 -20.87
CA GLU A 202 -18.80 -5.44 -22.07
C GLU A 202 -19.56 -4.15 -21.77
N ASN A 203 -19.22 -3.12 -22.52
CA ASN A 203 -19.84 -1.79 -22.50
C ASN A 203 -20.02 -1.25 -23.93
N GLU A 204 -20.67 -0.12 -24.07
CA GLU A 204 -20.96 0.51 -25.37
C GLU A 204 -19.67 0.93 -26.09
N ASP A 205 -18.66 1.42 -25.35
CA ASP A 205 -17.38 1.89 -25.90
C ASP A 205 -16.46 0.75 -26.34
N LYS A 206 -16.75 -0.49 -25.99
CA LYS A 206 -15.93 -1.69 -26.24
C LYS A 206 -14.46 -1.54 -25.78
N THR A 207 -14.23 -0.69 -24.80
CA THR A 207 -12.92 -0.42 -24.21
C THR A 207 -13.01 -0.37 -22.69
N GLY A 208 -11.88 -0.66 -22.05
CA GLY A 208 -11.71 -0.59 -20.62
C GLY A 208 -12.20 -1.82 -19.85
N ILE A 209 -11.49 -2.13 -18.78
CA ILE A 209 -11.88 -3.14 -17.80
C ILE A 209 -12.08 -2.46 -16.45
N PRO A 210 -13.15 -2.81 -15.69
CA PRO A 210 -13.53 -2.04 -14.50
C PRO A 210 -12.49 -2.16 -13.40
N LEU A 211 -11.92 -1.04 -12.97
CA LEU A 211 -11.05 -0.98 -11.81
C LEU A 211 -11.87 -1.22 -10.52
N GLY A 212 -11.45 -2.20 -9.71
CA GLY A 212 -12.13 -2.58 -8.46
C GLY A 212 -12.82 -3.95 -8.50
N THR A 213 -12.65 -4.70 -9.58
CA THR A 213 -13.08 -6.11 -9.66
C THR A 213 -11.89 -7.05 -9.81
N SER A 214 -11.96 -8.21 -9.16
CA SER A 214 -10.85 -9.18 -9.17
C SER A 214 -10.60 -9.78 -10.56
N ILE A 215 -11.62 -9.94 -11.39
CA ILE A 215 -11.45 -10.45 -12.77
C ILE A 215 -10.51 -9.54 -13.57
N SER A 216 -10.62 -8.22 -13.43
CA SER A 216 -9.77 -7.27 -14.14
C SER A 216 -8.28 -7.46 -13.85
N LEU A 217 -7.92 -7.98 -12.67
CA LEU A 217 -6.52 -8.26 -12.31
C LEU A 217 -5.94 -9.38 -13.18
N PHE A 218 -6.70 -10.45 -13.43
CA PHE A 218 -6.31 -11.52 -14.33
C PHE A 218 -6.23 -11.02 -15.78
N LEU A 219 -7.24 -10.27 -16.22
CA LEU A 219 -7.32 -9.76 -17.59
C LEU A 219 -6.18 -8.77 -17.91
N ALA A 220 -5.76 -7.96 -16.95
CA ALA A 220 -4.59 -7.08 -17.09
C ALA A 220 -3.32 -7.87 -17.42
N ASN A 221 -3.09 -9.01 -16.76
CA ASN A 221 -1.95 -9.87 -17.10
C ASN A 221 -2.12 -10.58 -18.47
N VAL A 222 -3.34 -10.94 -18.86
CA VAL A 222 -3.60 -11.51 -20.19
C VAL A 222 -3.28 -10.50 -21.30
N VAL A 223 -3.66 -9.25 -21.13
CA VAL A 223 -3.37 -8.17 -22.10
C VAL A 223 -1.87 -8.02 -22.34
N CYS A 224 -1.07 -8.06 -21.29
CA CYS A 224 0.38 -7.91 -21.38
C CYS A 224 1.12 -9.24 -21.68
N TRP A 225 0.43 -10.35 -21.83
CA TRP A 225 1.07 -11.66 -22.00
C TRP A 225 1.99 -11.70 -23.22
N LYS A 226 1.54 -11.16 -24.36
CA LYS A 226 2.34 -11.11 -25.59
C LYS A 226 3.58 -10.25 -25.42
N LEU A 227 3.42 -9.07 -24.79
CA LEU A 227 4.51 -8.17 -24.43
C LEU A 227 5.58 -8.90 -23.59
N ASP A 228 5.15 -9.61 -22.53
CA ASP A 228 6.07 -10.35 -21.67
C ASP A 228 6.87 -11.40 -22.48
N ARG A 229 6.22 -12.13 -23.41
CA ARG A 229 6.88 -13.14 -24.24
C ARG A 229 7.87 -12.54 -25.22
N GLU A 230 7.49 -11.46 -25.93
CA GLU A 230 8.38 -10.79 -26.87
C GLU A 230 9.61 -10.19 -26.15
N LEU A 231 9.48 -9.71 -24.91
CA LEU A 231 10.61 -9.26 -24.08
C LEU A 231 11.53 -10.45 -23.66
N GLU A 232 10.94 -11.59 -23.30
CA GLU A 232 11.68 -12.82 -23.01
C GLU A 232 12.46 -13.30 -24.26
N ASP A 233 11.86 -13.24 -25.45
CA ASP A 233 12.48 -13.65 -26.73
C ASP A 233 13.66 -12.74 -27.12
N VAL A 234 13.61 -11.44 -26.81
CA VAL A 234 14.75 -10.52 -26.95
C VAL A 234 15.88 -10.90 -26.00
N GLY A 235 15.57 -11.61 -24.92
CA GLY A 235 16.54 -12.03 -23.92
C GLY A 235 17.00 -10.89 -23.01
N VAL A 236 16.11 -9.95 -22.73
CA VAL A 236 16.27 -8.94 -21.66
C VAL A 236 15.69 -9.44 -20.35
N ARG A 237 16.16 -8.87 -19.25
CA ARG A 237 15.52 -9.05 -17.96
C ARG A 237 14.56 -7.88 -17.72
N PHE A 238 13.44 -8.17 -17.08
CA PHE A 238 12.47 -7.13 -16.74
C PHE A 238 11.68 -7.49 -15.48
N ALA A 239 11.05 -6.49 -14.89
CA ALA A 239 10.06 -6.67 -13.84
C ALA A 239 8.83 -5.86 -14.22
N ARG A 240 7.70 -6.55 -14.45
CA ARG A 240 6.43 -5.90 -14.73
C ARG A 240 5.48 -6.06 -13.53
N TYR A 241 4.99 -4.95 -13.05
CA TYR A 241 3.95 -4.90 -12.02
C TYR A 241 2.74 -4.14 -12.54
N ALA A 242 1.74 -4.85 -13.04
CA ALA A 242 0.59 -4.32 -13.79
C ALA A 242 1.04 -3.59 -15.08
N ASP A 243 0.91 -2.28 -15.11
CA ASP A 243 1.32 -1.36 -16.17
C ASP A 243 2.75 -0.82 -15.99
N ASP A 244 3.27 -0.79 -14.78
CA ASP A 244 4.63 -0.36 -14.48
C ASP A 244 5.64 -1.45 -14.91
N THR A 245 6.63 -1.10 -15.74
CA THR A 245 7.63 -2.04 -16.24
C THR A 245 9.03 -1.44 -16.18
N VAL A 246 9.97 -2.17 -15.63
CA VAL A 246 11.41 -1.87 -15.65
C VAL A 246 12.13 -2.98 -16.40
N ILE A 247 12.95 -2.62 -17.38
CA ILE A 247 13.75 -3.52 -18.21
C ILE A 247 15.22 -3.20 -17.97
N TRP A 248 16.07 -4.21 -17.90
CA TRP A 248 17.51 -4.00 -17.75
C TRP A 248 18.33 -5.04 -18.50
N THR A 249 19.50 -4.63 -19.01
CA THR A 249 20.46 -5.48 -19.68
C THR A 249 21.83 -4.78 -19.81
N LYS A 250 22.91 -5.55 -19.93
CA LYS A 250 24.26 -5.02 -20.22
C LYS A 250 24.47 -4.70 -21.71
N ASN A 251 23.56 -5.13 -22.58
CA ASN A 251 23.69 -5.02 -24.03
C ASN A 251 22.75 -3.96 -24.58
N TYR A 252 23.31 -2.93 -25.23
CA TYR A 252 22.56 -1.83 -25.81
C TYR A 252 21.61 -2.29 -26.93
N ASP A 253 22.03 -3.20 -27.80
CA ASP A 253 21.18 -3.70 -28.90
C ASP A 253 19.93 -4.41 -28.37
N LYS A 254 20.08 -5.13 -27.24
CA LYS A 254 18.94 -5.79 -26.62
C LYS A 254 17.97 -4.80 -25.98
N ILE A 255 18.46 -3.75 -25.30
CA ILE A 255 17.54 -2.75 -24.72
C ILE A 255 16.85 -1.94 -25.81
N SER A 256 17.51 -1.65 -26.92
CA SER A 256 16.91 -1.00 -28.08
C SER A 256 15.80 -1.86 -28.70
N LYS A 257 16.04 -3.16 -28.93
CA LYS A 257 15.02 -4.10 -29.41
C LYS A 257 13.85 -4.21 -28.43
N ALA A 258 14.10 -4.22 -27.12
CA ALA A 258 13.04 -4.23 -26.12
C ALA A 258 12.18 -2.95 -26.19
N PHE A 259 12.81 -1.81 -26.50
CA PHE A 259 12.11 -0.55 -26.74
C PHE A 259 11.16 -0.67 -27.94
N ASP A 260 11.61 -1.24 -29.06
CA ASP A 260 10.79 -1.51 -30.25
C ASP A 260 9.62 -2.44 -29.94
N VAL A 261 9.84 -3.48 -29.11
CA VAL A 261 8.78 -4.39 -28.64
C VAL A 261 7.68 -3.62 -27.89
N ILE A 262 8.05 -2.70 -27.01
CA ILE A 262 7.06 -1.90 -26.27
C ILE A 262 6.26 -0.99 -27.22
N HIS A 263 6.91 -0.35 -28.19
CA HIS A 263 6.23 0.46 -29.19
C HIS A 263 5.28 -0.36 -30.06
N LYS A 264 5.73 -1.49 -30.57
CA LYS A 264 4.90 -2.45 -31.31
C LYS A 264 3.70 -2.90 -30.49
N PHE A 265 3.89 -3.23 -29.20
CA PHE A 265 2.79 -3.58 -28.31
C PHE A 265 1.77 -2.43 -28.20
N SER A 266 2.24 -1.19 -28.04
CA SER A 266 1.37 -0.01 -27.97
C SER A 266 0.53 0.16 -29.24
N GLU A 267 1.13 -0.02 -30.41
CA GLU A 267 0.45 0.07 -31.71
C GLU A 267 -0.58 -1.06 -31.90
N GLU A 268 -0.18 -2.31 -31.65
CA GLU A 268 -1.04 -3.49 -31.82
C GLU A 268 -2.20 -3.55 -30.83
N SER A 269 -1.95 -3.16 -29.60
CA SER A 269 -2.96 -3.19 -28.52
C SER A 269 -3.85 -1.96 -28.50
N GLY A 270 -3.41 -0.84 -29.07
CA GLY A 270 -4.04 0.47 -28.93
C GLY A 270 -3.84 1.14 -27.57
N ILE A 271 -3.03 0.54 -26.68
CA ILE A 271 -2.75 1.07 -25.34
C ILE A 271 -1.55 2.01 -25.41
N LYS A 272 -1.76 3.29 -25.11
CA LYS A 272 -0.74 4.33 -25.30
C LYS A 272 0.31 4.33 -24.20
N ILE A 273 1.59 4.47 -24.58
CA ILE A 273 2.70 4.71 -23.66
C ILE A 273 2.52 6.09 -23.00
N ASN A 274 2.83 6.17 -21.72
CA ASN A 274 2.86 7.42 -20.97
C ASN A 274 4.25 8.07 -21.05
N TYR A 275 4.52 8.81 -22.13
CA TYR A 275 5.83 9.43 -22.33
C TYR A 275 6.28 10.42 -21.26
N LYS A 276 5.36 10.93 -20.42
CA LYS A 276 5.72 11.80 -19.30
C LYS A 276 6.34 11.05 -18.11
N LYS A 277 6.15 9.74 -18.07
CA LYS A 277 6.66 8.86 -17.00
C LYS A 277 7.61 7.78 -17.51
N SER A 278 7.81 7.74 -18.83
CA SER A 278 8.68 6.75 -19.48
C SER A 278 9.96 7.46 -19.89
N ASP A 279 11.04 7.27 -19.15
CA ASP A 279 12.32 7.98 -19.35
C ASP A 279 13.12 7.49 -20.56
N GLY A 280 12.59 6.49 -21.29
CA GLY A 280 13.33 5.84 -22.38
C GLY A 280 14.50 5.01 -21.89
N ILE A 281 15.53 4.86 -22.72
CA ILE A 281 16.74 4.11 -22.39
C ILE A 281 17.69 5.03 -21.61
N SER A 282 18.12 4.60 -20.42
CA SER A 282 19.08 5.29 -19.56
C SER A 282 20.22 4.34 -19.18
N LEU A 283 21.40 4.89 -18.87
CA LEU A 283 22.49 4.13 -18.27
C LEU A 283 22.44 4.30 -16.75
N LEU A 284 22.08 3.24 -16.03
CA LEU A 284 22.21 3.20 -14.58
C LEU A 284 23.69 2.97 -14.22
N LYS A 285 24.28 3.84 -13.44
CA LYS A 285 25.69 3.80 -13.02
C LYS A 285 25.85 4.10 -11.55
N ARG A 286 27.02 3.78 -10.97
CA ARG A 286 27.39 4.27 -9.65
C ARG A 286 27.63 5.78 -9.68
N GLU A 287 27.38 6.44 -8.55
CA GLU A 287 27.48 7.90 -8.41
C GLU A 287 28.84 8.46 -8.87
N GLU A 288 29.95 7.80 -8.47
CA GLU A 288 31.32 8.24 -8.74
C GLU A 288 31.82 7.94 -10.18
N MET A 289 31.04 7.23 -10.99
CA MET A 289 31.50 6.83 -12.33
C MET A 289 31.16 7.91 -13.37
N SER A 290 32.11 8.17 -14.26
CA SER A 290 31.84 8.94 -15.48
C SER A 290 30.89 8.22 -16.41
N SER A 291 30.17 8.95 -17.25
CA SER A 291 29.26 8.39 -18.24
C SER A 291 29.53 9.01 -19.60
N GLU A 292 29.73 8.15 -20.58
CA GLU A 292 29.77 8.51 -22.01
C GLU A 292 28.36 8.64 -22.62
N PHE A 293 27.35 8.13 -21.88
CA PHE A 293 25.96 8.17 -22.27
C PHE A 293 25.27 9.38 -21.65
N SER A 294 24.72 10.27 -22.46
CA SER A 294 24.11 11.52 -21.99
C SER A 294 22.91 11.28 -21.07
N ASN A 295 22.08 10.26 -21.37
CA ASN A 295 20.96 9.87 -20.53
C ASN A 295 21.42 8.83 -19.51
N HIS A 296 21.85 9.28 -18.33
CA HIS A 296 22.29 8.41 -17.25
C HIS A 296 21.58 8.74 -15.94
N LYS A 297 21.48 7.76 -15.07
CA LYS A 297 20.88 7.88 -13.73
C LYS A 297 21.65 7.01 -12.71
N GLU A 298 21.48 7.34 -11.44
CA GLU A 298 22.12 6.61 -10.33
C GLU A 298 21.16 5.64 -9.65
N PHE A 299 19.88 5.74 -9.94
CA PHE A 299 18.83 4.91 -9.35
C PHE A 299 17.64 4.73 -10.28
N ILE A 300 16.88 3.66 -10.02
CA ILE A 300 15.57 3.35 -10.58
C ILE A 300 14.52 3.62 -9.50
N GLU A 301 13.39 4.21 -9.86
CA GLU A 301 12.23 4.34 -8.96
C GLU A 301 11.13 3.34 -9.34
N PHE A 302 10.96 2.30 -8.55
CA PHE A 302 9.97 1.27 -8.82
C PHE A 302 9.19 0.87 -7.56
N LEU A 303 7.86 0.85 -7.65
CA LEU A 303 6.93 0.40 -6.58
C LEU A 303 7.17 1.07 -5.21
N GLY A 304 7.55 2.35 -5.22
CA GLY A 304 7.82 3.10 -4.00
C GLY A 304 9.22 2.96 -3.43
N TYR A 305 10.07 2.16 -4.06
CA TYR A 305 11.49 2.04 -3.77
C TYR A 305 12.34 2.90 -4.71
N LYS A 306 13.52 3.26 -4.26
CA LYS A 306 14.62 3.85 -5.01
C LYS A 306 15.77 2.84 -4.96
N ILE A 307 16.15 2.29 -6.11
CA ILE A 307 17.07 1.16 -6.23
C ILE A 307 18.31 1.64 -6.99
N SER A 308 19.46 1.62 -6.34
CA SER A 308 20.76 1.89 -6.97
C SER A 308 21.56 0.59 -7.13
N THR A 309 22.74 0.69 -7.73
CA THR A 309 23.69 -0.44 -7.80
C THR A 309 24.28 -0.82 -6.45
N GLU A 310 24.12 0.01 -5.41
CA GLU A 310 24.73 -0.17 -4.10
C GLU A 310 23.71 -0.49 -3.00
N HIS A 311 22.53 0.11 -3.07
CA HIS A 311 21.53 -0.04 -2.01
C HIS A 311 20.08 0.13 -2.50
N ILE A 312 19.17 -0.40 -1.71
CA ILE A 312 17.74 -0.17 -1.82
C ILE A 312 17.34 0.89 -0.78
N SER A 313 16.63 1.92 -1.24
CA SER A 313 16.13 3.02 -0.41
C SER A 313 14.62 3.21 -0.59
N ILE A 314 14.02 4.12 0.15
CA ILE A 314 12.63 4.56 -0.04
C ILE A 314 12.63 5.71 -1.05
N LYS A 315 11.66 5.71 -1.97
CA LYS A 315 11.41 6.82 -2.90
C LYS A 315 11.18 8.12 -2.11
N GLU A 316 11.78 9.23 -2.53
CA GLU A 316 11.72 10.51 -1.82
C GLU A 316 10.30 11.00 -1.55
N SER A 317 9.41 10.88 -2.53
CA SER A 317 7.99 11.22 -2.36
C SER A 317 7.29 10.37 -1.27
N SER A 318 7.72 9.12 -1.09
CA SER A 318 7.21 8.24 -0.01
C SER A 318 7.79 8.64 1.35
N VAL A 319 9.05 9.04 1.39
CA VAL A 319 9.69 9.60 2.61
C VAL A 319 8.97 10.87 3.05
N MET A 320 8.66 11.78 2.11
CA MET A 320 7.90 13.00 2.42
C MET A 320 6.53 12.67 3.02
N ILE A 321 5.79 11.73 2.44
CA ILE A 321 4.48 11.31 2.97
C ILE A 321 4.60 10.76 4.40
N ILE A 322 5.65 10.00 4.70
CA ILE A 322 5.90 9.48 6.05
C ILE A 322 6.17 10.64 7.01
N LYS A 323 7.02 11.60 6.62
CA LYS A 323 7.33 12.79 7.41
C LYS A 323 6.09 13.66 7.65
N ASP A 324 5.31 13.92 6.62
CA ASP A 324 4.07 14.72 6.71
C ASP A 324 3.06 14.07 7.65
N HIS A 325 2.90 12.75 7.57
CA HIS A 325 1.99 12.04 8.46
C HIS A 325 2.43 12.14 9.93
N ILE A 326 3.73 11.94 10.21
CA ILE A 326 4.28 12.07 11.57
C ILE A 326 4.12 13.52 12.08
N SER A 327 4.42 14.52 11.24
CA SER A 327 4.23 15.94 11.57
C SER A 327 2.77 16.25 11.87
N SER A 328 1.84 15.67 11.11
CA SER A 328 0.40 15.79 11.37
C SER A 328 -0.01 15.16 12.71
N LEU A 329 0.56 14.01 13.07
CA LEU A 329 0.31 13.38 14.39
C LEU A 329 0.83 14.25 15.54
N LEU A 330 2.02 14.84 15.39
CA LEU A 330 2.58 15.76 16.38
C LEU A 330 1.72 17.02 16.52
N TYR A 331 1.33 17.64 15.40
CA TYR A 331 0.45 18.83 15.40
C TYR A 331 -0.88 18.53 16.08
N LYS A 332 -1.56 17.46 15.67
CA LYS A 332 -2.88 17.04 16.18
C LYS A 332 -2.88 16.80 17.69
N ASN A 333 -1.82 16.20 18.20
CA ASN A 333 -1.75 15.85 19.60
C ASN A 333 -1.18 16.99 20.48
N LEU A 334 -0.19 17.73 19.99
CA LEU A 334 0.56 18.68 20.82
C LEU A 334 0.18 20.15 20.64
N LEU A 335 -0.16 20.56 19.42
CA LEU A 335 -0.42 21.98 19.11
C LEU A 335 -1.90 22.30 18.91
N GLN A 336 -2.62 21.48 18.18
CA GLN A 336 -4.05 21.68 17.91
C GLN A 336 -4.90 21.80 19.19
N PRO A 337 -4.66 21.02 20.27
CA PRO A 337 -5.43 21.15 21.51
C PRO A 337 -5.26 22.49 22.24
N LEU A 338 -4.22 23.27 21.89
CA LEU A 338 -3.95 24.60 22.46
C LEU A 338 -4.58 25.77 21.68
N ASN A 339 -5.34 25.48 20.62
CA ASN A 339 -5.98 26.52 19.82
C ASN A 339 -7.32 26.99 20.40
N SER A 340 -7.83 26.31 21.44
CA SER A 340 -9.03 26.81 22.19
C SER A 340 -8.65 27.91 23.15
N ASN A 341 -9.51 28.93 23.30
CA ASN A 341 -9.36 29.99 24.28
C ASN A 341 -10.65 30.10 25.10
N PRO A 342 -10.62 29.81 26.43
CA PRO A 342 -9.47 29.30 27.19
C PRO A 342 -9.05 27.88 26.82
N ILE A 343 -7.78 27.53 27.13
CA ILE A 343 -7.29 26.17 26.96
C ILE A 343 -7.97 25.26 27.99
N HIS A 344 -8.50 24.12 27.53
CA HIS A 344 -9.08 23.13 28.45
C HIS A 344 -8.03 22.58 29.42
N SER A 345 -8.41 22.48 30.72
CA SER A 345 -7.51 22.00 31.78
C SER A 345 -6.88 20.64 31.49
N GLY A 346 -7.61 19.71 30.84
CA GLY A 346 -7.09 18.40 30.44
C GLY A 346 -5.96 18.43 29.40
N ASN A 347 -5.77 19.56 28.70
CA ASN A 347 -4.68 19.79 27.74
C ASN A 347 -3.47 20.50 28.38
N ILE A 348 -3.61 20.96 29.61
CA ILE A 348 -2.53 21.56 30.40
C ILE A 348 -1.84 20.45 31.16
N PRO A 349 -0.54 20.22 30.93
CA PRO A 349 0.20 19.17 31.65
C PRO A 349 0.12 19.36 33.17
N SER A 350 -0.09 18.28 33.89
CA SER A 350 -0.18 18.24 35.35
C SER A 350 0.39 16.94 35.92
N GLY A 351 0.79 16.94 37.19
CA GLY A 351 1.28 15.75 37.87
C GLY A 351 2.56 15.14 37.26
N GLY A 352 3.44 15.98 36.70
CA GLY A 352 4.72 15.55 36.14
C GLY A 352 4.63 14.81 34.79
N LYS A 353 3.45 14.84 34.12
CA LYS A 353 3.22 14.14 32.84
C LYS A 353 2.42 15.00 31.86
N ASP A 354 2.83 15.01 30.62
CA ASP A 354 2.03 15.55 29.53
C ASP A 354 1.33 14.41 28.77
N LYS A 355 0.03 14.21 29.03
CA LYS A 355 -0.79 13.17 28.40
C LYS A 355 -0.81 13.27 26.88
N ASN A 356 -0.79 14.51 26.34
CA ASN A 356 -0.79 14.74 24.90
C ASN A 356 0.52 14.33 24.26
N PHE A 357 1.66 14.58 24.94
CA PHE A 357 2.96 14.09 24.49
C PHE A 357 3.01 12.56 24.45
N LEU A 358 2.57 11.91 25.52
CA LEU A 358 2.53 10.42 25.59
C LEU A 358 1.66 9.86 24.47
N SER A 359 0.51 10.47 24.20
CA SER A 359 -0.37 10.05 23.10
C SER A 359 0.28 10.22 21.75
N ALA A 360 1.00 11.33 21.50
CA ALA A 360 1.73 11.54 20.26
C ALA A 360 2.78 10.43 20.03
N MET A 361 3.57 10.10 21.05
CA MET A 361 4.58 9.03 20.95
C MET A 361 3.94 7.67 20.66
N MET A 362 2.81 7.35 21.31
CA MET A 362 2.09 6.10 21.05
C MET A 362 1.50 6.05 19.63
N GLU A 363 0.97 7.15 19.10
CA GLU A 363 0.44 7.21 17.73
C GLU A 363 1.56 7.10 16.68
N ILE A 364 2.71 7.74 16.88
CA ILE A 364 3.89 7.60 16.00
C ILE A 364 4.40 6.16 16.02
N ARG A 365 4.51 5.54 17.22
CA ARG A 365 4.90 4.12 17.33
C ARG A 365 3.94 3.22 16.57
N ARG A 366 2.62 3.40 16.74
CA ARG A 366 1.61 2.64 15.98
C ARG A 366 1.75 2.84 14.49
N TYR A 367 2.05 4.04 14.03
CA TYR A 367 2.26 4.32 12.61
C TYR A 367 3.50 3.58 12.08
N LEU A 368 4.63 3.62 12.80
CA LEU A 368 5.87 2.98 12.36
C LEU A 368 5.85 1.46 12.52
N TYR A 369 5.38 0.94 13.65
CA TYR A 369 5.49 -0.47 14.04
C TYR A 369 4.18 -1.26 13.95
N GLY A 370 3.04 -0.57 13.77
CA GLY A 370 1.72 -1.19 13.92
C GLY A 370 1.40 -1.44 15.40
N ASP A 371 1.00 -2.67 15.72
CA ASP A 371 0.64 -3.06 17.09
C ASP A 371 1.86 -3.52 17.93
N LEU A 372 3.08 -3.44 17.38
CA LEU A 372 4.30 -3.92 18.03
C LEU A 372 4.88 -2.88 19.00
N THR A 373 5.56 -3.36 20.02
CA THR A 373 6.31 -2.55 20.98
C THR A 373 7.81 -2.81 20.84
N GLU A 374 8.63 -1.91 21.38
CA GLU A 374 10.09 -2.06 21.36
C GLU A 374 10.54 -3.35 22.08
N GLU A 375 9.86 -3.72 23.16
CA GLU A 375 10.11 -4.97 23.87
C GLU A 375 9.81 -6.18 22.98
N THR A 376 8.68 -6.15 22.27
CA THR A 376 8.31 -7.21 21.32
C THR A 376 9.34 -7.35 20.21
N LEU A 377 9.82 -6.21 19.66
CA LEU A 377 10.86 -6.21 18.63
C LEU A 377 12.19 -6.78 19.15
N LYS A 378 12.60 -6.41 20.37
CA LYS A 378 13.80 -6.97 21.02
C LYS A 378 13.68 -8.48 21.24
N LYS A 379 12.55 -8.96 21.76
CA LYS A 379 12.28 -10.40 21.94
C LYS A 379 12.28 -11.18 20.63
N TYR A 380 11.81 -10.55 19.55
CA TYR A 380 11.85 -11.15 18.22
C TYR A 380 13.27 -11.31 17.69
N ILE A 381 14.07 -10.24 17.75
CA ILE A 381 15.49 -10.28 17.34
C ILE A 381 16.31 -11.30 18.17
N ASN A 382 15.97 -11.47 19.44
CA ASN A 382 16.60 -12.46 20.31
C ASN A 382 16.05 -13.89 20.13
N GLY A 383 15.18 -14.11 19.13
CA GLY A 383 14.65 -15.44 18.83
C GLY A 383 13.56 -15.97 19.78
N THR A 384 13.08 -15.14 20.73
CA THR A 384 12.00 -15.55 21.67
C THR A 384 10.67 -15.77 20.93
N PHE A 385 10.41 -14.98 19.87
CA PHE A 385 9.25 -15.14 19.00
C PHE A 385 9.70 -15.59 17.61
N LYS A 386 9.06 -16.62 17.05
CA LYS A 386 9.36 -17.11 15.70
C LYS A 386 8.67 -16.25 14.61
N THR A 387 7.50 -15.70 14.91
CA THR A 387 6.72 -14.93 13.93
C THR A 387 6.11 -13.70 14.59
N LEU A 388 6.12 -12.58 13.86
CA LEU A 388 5.41 -11.35 14.21
C LEU A 388 4.59 -10.85 13.02
N SER A 389 3.46 -10.21 13.30
CA SER A 389 2.66 -9.54 12.26
C SER A 389 3.06 -8.07 12.17
N PHE A 390 3.83 -7.73 11.15
CA PHE A 390 4.27 -6.36 10.89
C PHE A 390 3.19 -5.59 10.11
N LYS A 391 2.60 -4.55 10.73
CA LYS A 391 1.50 -3.76 10.17
C LYS A 391 1.79 -2.26 10.05
N GLY A 392 2.91 -1.79 10.59
CA GLY A 392 3.33 -0.39 10.51
C GLY A 392 3.78 -0.01 9.11
N VAL A 393 3.97 1.31 8.87
CA VAL A 393 4.38 1.83 7.57
C VAL A 393 5.69 1.24 7.07
N MET A 394 6.64 0.96 7.97
CA MET A 394 7.94 0.41 7.59
C MET A 394 7.86 -1.01 7.03
N SER A 395 6.82 -1.77 7.34
CA SER A 395 6.62 -3.10 6.75
C SER A 395 6.18 -3.09 5.27
N PHE A 396 5.86 -1.93 4.71
CA PHE A 396 5.73 -1.76 3.25
C PHE A 396 7.09 -1.65 2.53
N TYR A 397 8.17 -1.42 3.28
CA TYR A 397 9.52 -1.24 2.76
C TYR A 397 10.52 -2.17 3.46
N PRO A 398 10.27 -3.49 3.56
CA PRO A 398 11.11 -4.40 4.33
C PRO A 398 12.52 -4.57 3.73
N LEU A 399 12.69 -4.33 2.42
CA LEU A 399 13.93 -4.58 1.67
C LEU A 399 14.93 -3.42 1.69
N ILE A 400 14.71 -2.39 2.48
CA ILE A 400 15.67 -1.25 2.57
C ILE A 400 17.02 -1.77 3.04
N THR A 401 18.09 -1.31 2.37
CA THR A 401 19.48 -1.55 2.79
C THR A 401 20.23 -0.24 3.09
N ASN A 402 19.64 0.92 2.77
CA ASN A 402 20.20 2.24 3.05
C ASN A 402 20.02 2.61 4.52
N ILE A 403 21.02 2.27 5.35
CA ILE A 403 21.01 2.53 6.79
C ILE A 403 21.16 4.03 7.09
N GLU A 404 21.88 4.78 6.26
CA GLU A 404 22.08 6.24 6.48
C GLU A 404 20.74 6.99 6.37
N LEU A 405 19.91 6.66 5.39
CA LEU A 405 18.53 7.21 5.31
C LEU A 405 17.75 6.98 6.61
N LEU A 406 17.85 5.79 7.21
CA LEU A 406 17.12 5.46 8.44
C LEU A 406 17.65 6.23 9.65
N LYS A 407 18.97 6.43 9.73
CA LYS A 407 19.60 7.28 10.75
C LYS A 407 19.20 8.74 10.59
N ASP A 408 19.12 9.24 9.35
CA ASP A 408 18.65 10.60 9.06
C ASP A 408 17.19 10.80 9.43
N LEU A 409 16.35 9.81 9.18
CA LEU A 409 14.95 9.82 9.60
C LEU A 409 14.81 9.81 11.12
N ASP A 410 15.62 9.06 11.84
CA ASP A 410 15.64 9.07 13.31
C ASP A 410 16.11 10.42 13.86
N ARG A 411 17.16 11.03 13.26
CA ARG A 411 17.62 12.39 13.60
C ARG A 411 16.55 13.44 13.35
N TRP A 412 15.91 13.37 12.17
CA TRP A 412 14.81 14.25 11.81
C TRP A 412 13.63 14.11 12.79
N LEU A 413 13.22 12.90 13.11
CA LEU A 413 12.10 12.62 14.02
C LEU A 413 12.34 13.23 15.40
N LEU A 414 13.52 13.01 15.98
CA LEU A 414 13.86 13.51 17.29
C LEU A 414 13.96 15.04 17.31
N SER A 415 14.55 15.66 16.31
CA SER A 415 14.61 17.12 16.17
C SER A 415 13.22 17.72 16.02
N THR A 416 12.33 17.09 15.24
CA THR A 416 10.96 17.55 15.05
C THR A 416 10.16 17.44 16.36
N ILE A 417 10.32 16.37 17.12
CA ILE A 417 9.68 16.20 18.43
C ILE A 417 10.11 17.32 19.38
N LEU A 418 11.41 17.58 19.50
CA LEU A 418 11.94 18.64 20.38
C LEU A 418 11.42 20.02 19.98
N ASN A 419 11.42 20.35 18.69
CA ASN A 419 10.88 21.62 18.19
C ASN A 419 9.39 21.79 18.50
N VAL A 420 8.59 20.72 18.35
CA VAL A 420 7.15 20.79 18.65
C VAL A 420 6.89 20.88 20.17
N ILE A 421 7.71 20.23 21.01
CA ILE A 421 7.65 20.39 22.46
C ILE A 421 7.91 21.85 22.85
N GLU A 422 8.91 22.48 22.26
CA GLU A 422 9.23 23.89 22.54
C GLU A 422 8.11 24.84 22.05
N LEU A 423 7.54 24.61 20.88
CA LEU A 423 6.37 25.36 20.40
C LEU A 423 5.17 25.19 21.33
N ARG A 424 4.94 23.98 21.84
CA ARG A 424 3.88 23.68 22.81
C ARG A 424 4.12 24.44 24.11
N ARG A 425 5.35 24.42 24.63
CA ARG A 425 5.74 25.18 25.83
C ARG A 425 5.44 26.67 25.69
N LYS A 426 5.87 27.30 24.60
CA LYS A 426 5.62 28.72 24.32
C LYS A 426 4.12 29.05 24.28
N LYS A 427 3.32 28.23 23.59
CA LYS A 427 1.86 28.41 23.53
C LYS A 427 1.19 28.27 24.92
N LEU A 428 1.63 27.32 25.74
CA LEU A 428 1.12 27.14 27.09
C LEU A 428 1.42 28.36 27.98
N LEU A 429 2.64 28.89 27.94
CA LEU A 429 3.03 30.08 28.69
C LEU A 429 2.25 31.35 28.28
N ILE A 430 2.01 31.53 26.97
CA ILE A 430 1.24 32.65 26.46
C ILE A 430 -0.21 32.62 26.94
N ASN A 431 -0.83 31.45 26.86
CA ASN A 431 -2.26 31.29 27.13
C ASN A 431 -2.58 30.91 28.60
N ASN A 432 -1.55 30.61 29.41
CA ASN A 432 -1.68 30.29 30.81
C ASN A 432 -0.42 30.76 31.57
N PRO A 433 -0.37 32.05 32.03
CA PRO A 433 0.80 32.63 32.70
C PRO A 433 1.24 31.89 33.98
N ASN A 434 0.33 31.18 34.63
CA ASN A 434 0.62 30.37 35.81
C ASN A 434 1.13 28.95 35.48
N PHE A 435 1.36 28.62 34.20
CA PHE A 435 1.86 27.33 33.80
C PHE A 435 3.32 27.16 34.23
N ILE A 436 3.59 26.08 34.97
CA ILE A 436 4.93 25.74 35.44
C ILE A 436 5.58 24.78 34.42
N ASP A 437 6.62 25.25 33.73
CA ASP A 437 7.29 24.50 32.65
C ASP A 437 8.52 23.66 33.12
N TYR A 438 8.61 23.36 34.42
CA TYR A 438 9.68 22.50 34.98
C TYR A 438 9.35 21.00 34.92
N GLN A 439 8.20 20.64 34.38
CA GLN A 439 7.79 19.24 34.26
C GLN A 439 8.09 18.66 32.88
N PRO A 440 8.39 17.35 32.80
CA PRO A 440 8.55 16.68 31.52
C PRO A 440 7.33 16.85 30.60
N PRO A 441 7.55 16.96 29.26
CA PRO A 441 8.83 16.85 28.54
C PRO A 441 9.55 18.20 28.29
N PHE A 442 9.14 19.30 28.98
CA PHE A 442 9.67 20.64 28.71
C PHE A 442 11.09 20.85 29.24
N LYS A 443 11.85 21.74 28.57
CA LYS A 443 13.25 22.09 28.91
C LYS A 443 14.20 20.90 29.01
N MET A 444 13.86 19.78 28.36
CA MET A 444 14.71 18.61 28.28
C MET A 444 15.65 18.71 27.07
N ASN A 445 16.89 18.31 27.26
CA ASN A 445 17.77 18.03 26.15
C ASN A 445 17.42 16.65 25.54
N LYS A 446 18.10 16.30 24.45
CA LYS A 446 17.89 15.08 23.70
C LYS A 446 18.01 13.80 24.58
N ASP A 447 19.07 13.74 25.38
CA ASP A 447 19.38 12.55 26.20
C ASP A 447 18.43 12.39 27.37
N ASP A 448 18.02 13.51 27.97
CA ASP A 448 17.05 13.51 29.06
C ASP A 448 15.65 13.12 28.56
N LEU A 449 15.26 13.57 27.37
CA LEU A 449 13.99 13.16 26.75
C LEU A 449 13.98 11.66 26.44
N LEU A 450 15.07 11.12 25.92
CA LEU A 450 15.22 9.68 25.66
C LEU A 450 15.14 8.87 26.97
N LYS A 451 15.82 9.32 28.03
CA LYS A 451 15.75 8.69 29.38
C LYS A 451 14.35 8.77 29.97
N TYR A 452 13.70 9.93 29.86
CA TYR A 452 12.33 10.12 30.32
C TYR A 452 11.36 9.14 29.67
N CYS A 453 11.38 9.02 28.35
CA CYS A 453 10.52 8.08 27.63
C CYS A 453 10.73 6.63 28.05
N LYS A 454 11.97 6.21 28.32
CA LYS A 454 12.29 4.87 28.82
C LYS A 454 11.71 4.57 30.20
N LYS A 455 11.66 5.57 31.08
CA LYS A 455 11.21 5.43 32.47
C LYS A 455 9.71 5.67 32.67
N THR A 456 9.03 6.24 31.70
CA THR A 456 7.60 6.59 31.81
C THR A 456 6.73 5.35 31.74
N ILE A 457 5.83 5.19 32.70
CA ILE A 457 4.86 4.09 32.79
C ILE A 457 3.47 4.62 32.45
N ILE A 458 2.74 3.90 31.60
CA ILE A 458 1.36 4.17 31.21
C ILE A 458 0.59 2.87 31.35
N ASN A 459 -0.50 2.87 32.16
CA ASN A 459 -1.34 1.71 32.40
C ASN A 459 -0.50 0.46 32.73
N ASP A 460 0.41 0.58 33.68
CA ASP A 460 1.34 -0.46 34.15
C ASP A 460 2.34 -0.99 33.10
N LYS A 461 2.41 -0.32 31.95
CA LYS A 461 3.36 -0.63 30.89
C LYS A 461 4.31 0.54 30.67
N SER A 462 5.60 0.23 30.53
CA SER A 462 6.59 1.23 30.14
C SER A 462 6.26 1.81 28.76
N LEU A 463 6.41 3.13 28.59
CA LEU A 463 6.37 3.78 27.28
C LEU A 463 7.56 3.33 26.42
N LEU A 464 8.58 2.82 27.02
CA LEU A 464 9.80 2.22 26.52
C LEU A 464 10.72 3.21 25.84
N GLU A 465 10.43 3.77 24.70
CA GLU A 465 11.39 4.59 23.97
C GLU A 465 10.68 5.47 22.93
N ILE A 466 11.35 6.51 22.46
CA ILE A 466 10.91 7.21 21.25
C ILE A 466 11.01 6.23 20.07
N PRO A 467 9.98 6.13 19.22
CA PRO A 467 10.00 5.23 18.08
C PRO A 467 11.19 5.53 17.15
N SER A 468 11.76 4.49 16.54
CA SER A 468 12.95 4.60 15.69
C SER A 468 12.78 3.78 14.41
N PHE A 469 13.12 4.37 13.28
CA PHE A 469 13.14 3.71 11.97
C PHE A 469 14.21 2.61 11.93
N LEU A 470 15.37 2.86 12.51
CA LEU A 470 16.44 1.88 12.55
C LEU A 470 16.08 0.66 13.41
N ARG A 471 15.33 0.86 14.48
CA ARG A 471 14.91 -0.25 15.36
C ARG A 471 13.93 -1.19 14.67
N ILE A 472 12.92 -0.67 14.01
CA ILE A 472 11.98 -1.51 13.26
C ILE A 472 12.66 -2.17 12.06
N TYR A 473 13.58 -1.47 11.38
CA TYR A 473 14.40 -2.03 10.33
C TYR A 473 15.18 -3.27 10.81
N ASN A 474 15.85 -3.20 11.95
CA ASN A 474 16.60 -4.32 12.48
C ASN A 474 15.73 -5.56 12.70
N ALA A 475 14.49 -5.38 13.15
CA ALA A 475 13.55 -6.49 13.29
C ALA A 475 13.07 -7.03 11.95
N LEU A 476 12.78 -6.17 10.97
CA LEU A 476 12.41 -6.58 9.60
C LEU A 476 13.56 -7.35 8.94
N ASN A 477 14.78 -6.83 9.02
CA ASN A 477 15.98 -7.47 8.45
C ASN A 477 16.27 -8.83 9.12
N PHE A 478 16.14 -8.92 10.44
CA PHE A 478 16.22 -10.21 11.14
C PHE A 478 15.18 -11.21 10.60
N GLY A 479 13.95 -10.76 10.41
CA GLY A 479 12.87 -11.59 9.89
C GLY A 479 13.11 -12.04 8.45
N ILE A 480 13.59 -11.16 7.57
CA ILE A 480 13.93 -11.50 6.18
C ILE A 480 15.01 -12.59 6.15
N ASN A 481 16.10 -12.39 6.91
CA ASN A 481 17.25 -13.30 6.89
C ASN A 481 16.92 -14.69 7.45
N ASN A 482 15.95 -14.80 8.37
CA ASN A 482 15.62 -16.07 9.01
C ASN A 482 14.36 -16.74 8.43
N TYR A 483 13.42 -15.97 7.89
CA TYR A 483 12.08 -16.48 7.53
C TYR A 483 11.59 -16.02 6.15
N GLY A 484 12.32 -15.13 5.47
CA GLY A 484 11.95 -14.58 4.15
C GLY A 484 11.06 -13.33 4.24
N VAL A 485 11.01 -12.60 3.12
CA VAL A 485 10.31 -11.30 3.01
C VAL A 485 8.80 -11.41 3.26
N GLU A 486 8.18 -12.51 2.88
CA GLU A 486 6.74 -12.74 3.03
C GLU A 486 6.28 -12.74 4.49
N MET A 487 7.15 -13.11 5.42
CA MET A 487 6.84 -13.16 6.86
C MET A 487 6.89 -11.78 7.54
N VAL A 488 7.52 -10.81 6.91
CA VAL A 488 7.72 -9.46 7.48
C VAL A 488 7.03 -8.36 6.71
N MET A 489 6.68 -8.58 5.45
CA MET A 489 5.98 -7.59 4.63
C MET A 489 4.59 -7.29 5.18
N ASN A 490 4.10 -6.09 4.91
CA ASN A 490 2.75 -5.71 5.32
C ASN A 490 1.72 -6.62 4.64
N PRO A 491 0.76 -7.20 5.37
CA PRO A 491 -0.27 -8.05 4.76
C PRO A 491 -1.09 -7.34 3.67
N ARG A 492 -1.14 -6.00 3.67
CA ARG A 492 -1.79 -5.22 2.61
C ARG A 492 -0.99 -5.17 1.31
N SER A 493 0.31 -5.43 1.34
CA SER A 493 1.15 -5.51 0.13
C SER A 493 0.73 -6.62 -0.83
N LEU A 494 -0.01 -7.61 -0.35
CA LEU A 494 -0.57 -8.70 -1.18
C LEU A 494 -1.75 -8.25 -2.06
N TYR A 495 -2.29 -7.06 -1.84
CA TYR A 495 -3.50 -6.56 -2.51
C TYR A 495 -3.25 -5.35 -3.41
N TYR A 496 -1.97 -5.01 -3.65
CA TYR A 496 -1.55 -3.94 -4.55
C TYR A 496 -0.91 -4.51 -5.81
#